data_98703eb1136febe5d0c8d46819023c61
#
_entry.id   98703eb1136febe5d0c8d46819023c61
#
_cell.length_a   1.000
_cell.length_b   1.000
_cell.length_c   1.000
_cell.angle_alpha   90.00
_cell.angle_beta   90.00
_cell.angle_gamma   90.00
#
_symmetry.space_group_name_H-M   'P 1'
#
loop_
_entity.id
_entity.type
_entity.pdbx_description
1 polymer ?
#
loop_
_entity_poly.entity_id
_entity_poly.type
_entity_poly.pdbx_seq_one_letter_code
_entity_poly.pdbx_strand_id
1 'polypeptide(L)'
;MQAIVGERHISDLLIYGGLSCIFWTLTIQTTIKYVVLVLRADNNGEGGTFSLYALVRKRGKWLVFPAIIGGASLLADCIITPAITVSSAVEGLKTLNENINTIPIIIAIISVIFLIQIMGTQRVGVSYGPMMLIWFGMLAVLGTLQLIQNPIILKAINPYYAIKFLTQYPKGFWLLGAVFLCSTGAEGLYSDLG
;
A
#
# COMPACT_ATOMS: atom_id res chain seq x y z
N MET A 1 1.65 -10.03 7.16
CA MET A 1 1.35 -11.08 8.15
C MET A 1 2.59 -11.57 8.90
N GLN A 2 3.66 -11.99 8.23
CA GLN A 2 4.89 -12.43 8.93
C GLN A 2 5.46 -11.41 9.92
N ALA A 3 5.46 -10.13 9.59
CA ALA A 3 5.92 -9.06 10.49
C ALA A 3 5.06 -8.92 11.76
N ILE A 4 3.83 -9.43 11.74
CA ILE A 4 2.89 -9.35 12.85
C ILE A 4 2.95 -10.61 13.73
N VAL A 5 3.12 -11.77 13.10
CA VAL A 5 3.02 -13.07 13.78
C VAL A 5 4.29 -13.42 14.56
N GLY A 6 5.48 -13.13 14.02
CA GLY A 6 6.74 -13.57 14.62
C GLY A 6 6.69 -15.06 14.98
N GLU A 7 7.47 -15.49 15.94
CA GLU A 7 7.51 -16.88 16.44
C GLU A 7 6.47 -17.18 17.56
N ARG A 8 5.46 -16.31 17.76
CA ARG A 8 4.47 -16.49 18.84
C ARG A 8 3.24 -17.26 18.36
N HIS A 9 2.60 -17.98 19.27
CA HIS A 9 1.34 -18.68 19.05
C HIS A 9 0.31 -17.75 18.38
N ILE A 10 -0.24 -18.21 17.26
CA ILE A 10 -1.28 -17.50 16.53
C ILE A 10 -2.55 -17.51 17.39
N SER A 11 -2.89 -16.36 17.97
CA SER A 11 -4.15 -16.18 18.69
C SER A 11 -5.21 -15.61 17.77
N ASP A 12 -6.47 -15.93 18.04
CA ASP A 12 -7.62 -15.38 17.31
C ASP A 12 -7.61 -13.84 17.30
N LEU A 13 -7.17 -13.22 18.39
CA LEU A 13 -7.01 -11.78 18.50
C LEU A 13 -5.98 -11.23 17.53
N LEU A 14 -4.89 -11.96 17.28
CA LEU A 14 -3.85 -11.55 16.34
C LEU A 14 -4.41 -11.53 14.90
N ILE A 15 -5.20 -12.54 14.53
CA ILE A 15 -5.78 -12.65 13.19
C ILE A 15 -6.86 -11.57 12.99
N TYR A 16 -7.88 -11.53 13.85
CA TYR A 16 -8.99 -10.58 13.72
C TYR A 16 -8.53 -9.14 13.94
N GLY A 17 -7.64 -8.91 14.90
CA GLY A 17 -7.08 -7.60 15.19
C GLY A 17 -6.20 -7.08 14.06
N GLY A 18 -5.31 -7.91 13.51
CA GLY A 18 -4.46 -7.56 12.38
C GLY A 18 -5.27 -7.25 11.12
N LEU A 19 -6.26 -8.10 10.78
CA LEU A 19 -7.17 -7.87 9.65
C LEU A 19 -8.01 -6.61 9.86
N SER A 20 -8.52 -6.38 11.07
CA SER A 20 -9.28 -5.19 11.41
C SER A 20 -8.43 -3.92 11.27
N CYS A 21 -7.18 -3.92 11.71
CA CYS A 21 -6.26 -2.81 11.53
C CYS A 21 -6.03 -2.51 10.04
N ILE A 22 -5.79 -3.53 9.21
CA ILE A 22 -5.60 -3.36 7.75
C ILE A 22 -6.87 -2.78 7.12
N PHE A 23 -8.04 -3.36 7.40
CA PHE A 23 -9.31 -2.92 6.85
C PHE A 23 -9.59 -1.45 7.18
N TRP A 24 -9.46 -1.06 8.45
CA TRP A 24 -9.74 0.32 8.87
C TRP A 24 -8.68 1.30 8.41
N THR A 25 -7.41 0.91 8.33
CA THR A 25 -6.35 1.75 7.75
C THR A 25 -6.62 2.02 6.28
N LEU A 26 -6.95 1.00 5.49
CA LEU A 26 -7.32 1.18 4.08
C LEU A 26 -8.58 2.06 3.94
N THR A 27 -9.60 1.83 4.76
CA THR A 27 -10.84 2.62 4.72
C THR A 27 -10.57 4.09 5.05
N ILE A 28 -9.86 4.38 6.12
CA ILE A 28 -9.59 5.76 6.55
C ILE A 28 -8.58 6.43 5.62
N GLN A 29 -7.46 5.77 5.36
CA GLN A 29 -6.36 6.34 4.60
C GLN A 29 -6.69 6.48 3.12
N THR A 30 -7.21 5.44 2.48
CA THR A 30 -7.46 5.45 1.03
C THR A 30 -8.83 6.04 0.74
N THR A 31 -9.90 5.56 1.34
CA THR A 31 -11.25 6.01 0.99
C THR A 31 -11.55 7.38 1.55
N ILE A 32 -11.41 7.59 2.86
CA ILE A 32 -11.82 8.87 3.48
C ILE A 32 -10.80 9.96 3.14
N LYS A 33 -9.52 9.73 3.39
CA LYS A 33 -8.50 10.76 3.19
C LYS A 33 -8.30 11.07 1.70
N TYR A 34 -7.99 10.07 0.86
CA TYR A 34 -7.69 10.35 -0.55
C TYR A 34 -8.95 10.56 -1.38
N VAL A 35 -9.88 9.60 -1.44
CA VAL A 35 -11.04 9.68 -2.33
C VAL A 35 -12.01 10.78 -1.93
N VAL A 36 -12.36 10.91 -0.64
CA VAL A 36 -13.38 11.88 -0.21
C VAL A 36 -12.81 13.28 -0.03
N LEU A 37 -11.60 13.44 0.54
CA LEU A 37 -11.05 14.74 0.90
C LEU A 37 -10.06 15.25 -0.15
N VAL A 38 -9.06 14.47 -0.50
CA VAL A 38 -7.88 14.95 -1.24
C VAL A 38 -8.12 15.07 -2.73
N LEU A 39 -8.90 14.18 -3.35
CA LEU A 39 -9.27 14.28 -4.77
C LEU A 39 -10.11 15.53 -5.10
N ARG A 40 -10.70 16.18 -4.08
CA ARG A 40 -11.41 17.46 -4.27
C ARG A 40 -10.48 18.67 -4.27
N ALA A 41 -9.21 18.51 -3.93
CA ALA A 41 -8.20 19.57 -3.86
C ALA A 41 -7.32 19.51 -5.12
N ASP A 42 -7.93 19.72 -6.28
CA ASP A 42 -7.23 19.84 -7.55
C ASP A 42 -6.76 21.28 -7.83
N ASN A 43 -5.73 21.40 -8.65
CA ASN A 43 -5.22 22.66 -9.15
C ASN A 43 -5.16 22.60 -10.68
N ASN A 44 -6.24 23.03 -11.35
CA ASN A 44 -6.41 22.97 -12.81
C ASN A 44 -6.33 21.55 -13.41
N GLY A 45 -6.87 20.56 -12.71
CA GLY A 45 -6.84 19.15 -13.12
C GLY A 45 -5.53 18.42 -12.80
N GLU A 46 -4.68 19.02 -11.97
CA GLU A 46 -3.46 18.38 -11.46
C GLU A 46 -3.54 18.22 -9.95
N GLY A 47 -3.28 17.00 -9.47
CA GLY A 47 -3.21 16.66 -8.06
C GLY A 47 -1.78 16.51 -7.55
N GLY A 48 -1.65 15.85 -6.40
CA GLY A 48 -0.36 15.53 -5.78
C GLY A 48 0.15 16.56 -4.79
N THR A 49 1.28 16.25 -4.16
CA THR A 49 1.85 17.04 -3.07
C THR A 49 2.21 18.47 -3.50
N PHE A 50 2.69 18.64 -4.73
CA PHE A 50 3.09 19.96 -5.24
C PHE A 50 1.90 20.81 -5.62
N SER A 51 0.84 20.24 -6.18
CA SER A 51 -0.43 20.90 -6.41
C SER A 51 -1.07 21.39 -5.12
N LEU A 52 -1.12 20.52 -4.11
CA LEU A 52 -1.60 20.89 -2.79
C LEU A 52 -0.79 22.03 -2.20
N TYR A 53 0.54 22.01 -2.35
CA TYR A 53 1.39 23.12 -1.94
C TYR A 53 1.06 24.40 -2.70
N ALA A 54 0.84 24.36 -4.01
CA ALA A 54 0.48 25.53 -4.81
C ALA A 54 -0.81 26.20 -4.33
N LEU A 55 -1.81 25.42 -3.92
CA LEU A 55 -3.08 25.90 -3.36
C LEU A 55 -2.89 26.58 -2.00
N VAL A 56 -2.02 26.05 -1.15
CA VAL A 56 -1.87 26.48 0.25
C VAL A 56 -0.76 27.52 0.43
N ARG A 57 0.17 27.64 -0.51
CA ARG A 57 1.34 28.54 -0.49
C ARG A 57 1.01 30.00 -0.20
N LYS A 58 -0.18 30.46 -0.69
CA LYS A 58 -0.63 31.84 -0.45
C LYS A 58 -1.00 32.12 1.00
N ARG A 59 -1.24 31.08 1.83
CA ARG A 59 -1.65 31.21 3.23
C ARG A 59 -0.50 31.37 4.22
N GLY A 60 0.73 30.95 3.85
CA GLY A 60 1.89 31.15 4.72
C GLY A 60 3.16 30.48 4.22
N LYS A 61 4.29 31.19 4.38
CA LYS A 61 5.61 30.69 3.98
C LYS A 61 6.06 29.45 4.78
N TRP A 62 5.50 29.23 5.96
CA TRP A 62 5.84 28.08 6.81
C TRP A 62 5.42 26.74 6.16
N LEU A 63 4.40 26.77 5.31
CA LEU A 63 3.91 25.58 4.60
C LEU A 63 4.87 25.06 3.52
N VAL A 64 5.91 25.82 3.18
CA VAL A 64 7.00 25.36 2.29
C VAL A 64 7.74 24.17 2.90
N PHE A 65 8.00 24.23 4.22
CA PHE A 65 8.78 23.20 4.91
C PHE A 65 8.14 21.80 4.85
N PRO A 66 6.87 21.62 5.26
CA PRO A 66 6.21 20.30 5.10
C PRO A 66 6.03 19.88 3.63
N ALA A 67 5.90 20.82 2.70
CA ALA A 67 5.82 20.48 1.28
C ALA A 67 7.14 19.93 0.73
N ILE A 68 8.28 20.49 1.15
CA ILE A 68 9.61 19.96 0.77
C ILE A 68 9.80 18.56 1.36
N ILE A 69 9.45 18.35 2.63
CA ILE A 69 9.54 17.02 3.25
C ILE A 69 8.65 16.02 2.52
N GLY A 70 7.39 16.40 2.24
CA GLY A 70 6.46 15.56 1.50
C GLY A 70 6.96 15.19 0.10
N GLY A 71 7.46 16.17 -0.65
CA GLY A 71 8.04 15.94 -1.98
C GLY A 71 9.30 15.05 -1.95
N ALA A 72 10.20 15.28 -0.98
CA ALA A 72 11.39 14.45 -0.80
C ALA A 72 11.02 13.01 -0.41
N SER A 73 10.02 12.83 0.47
CA SER A 73 9.53 11.51 0.86
C SER A 73 8.90 10.77 -0.30
N LEU A 74 8.12 11.48 -1.15
CA LEU A 74 7.53 10.91 -2.35
C LEU A 74 8.60 10.41 -3.33
N LEU A 75 9.65 11.21 -3.56
CA LEU A 75 10.78 10.80 -4.41
C LEU A 75 11.51 9.59 -3.85
N ALA A 76 11.72 9.54 -2.54
CA ALA A 76 12.33 8.38 -1.88
C ALA A 76 11.45 7.12 -2.04
N ASP A 77 10.15 7.25 -1.89
CA ASP A 77 9.19 6.15 -2.06
C ASP A 77 9.20 5.62 -3.49
N CYS A 78 9.23 6.48 -4.50
CA CYS A 78 9.32 6.08 -5.91
C CYS A 78 10.56 5.20 -6.23
N ILE A 79 11.63 5.31 -5.45
CA ILE A 79 12.84 4.50 -5.61
C ILE A 79 12.73 3.20 -4.80
N ILE A 80 12.26 3.29 -3.56
CA ILE A 80 12.27 2.18 -2.60
C ILE A 80 11.15 1.17 -2.90
N THR A 81 9.96 1.66 -3.21
CA THR A 81 8.77 0.82 -3.37
C THR A 81 8.90 -0.22 -4.50
N PRO A 82 9.36 0.13 -5.73
CA PRO A 82 9.56 -0.87 -6.77
C PRO A 82 10.57 -1.95 -6.37
N ALA A 83 11.67 -1.57 -5.72
CA ALA A 83 12.70 -2.49 -5.29
C ALA A 83 12.17 -3.48 -4.24
N ILE A 84 11.44 -3.01 -3.24
CA ILE A 84 10.82 -3.85 -2.20
C ILE A 84 9.77 -4.76 -2.81
N THR A 85 8.91 -4.24 -3.69
CA THR A 85 7.81 -5.01 -4.30
C THR A 85 8.34 -6.15 -5.15
N VAL A 86 9.32 -5.89 -6.01
CA VAL A 86 9.96 -6.93 -6.83
C VAL A 86 10.70 -7.94 -5.96
N SER A 87 11.41 -7.47 -4.93
CA SER A 87 12.11 -8.36 -3.98
C SER A 87 11.15 -9.30 -3.28
N SER A 88 10.05 -8.78 -2.74
CA SER A 88 9.01 -9.58 -2.07
C SER A 88 8.35 -10.59 -3.00
N ALA A 89 8.09 -10.21 -4.25
CA ALA A 89 7.52 -11.11 -5.26
C ALA A 89 8.49 -12.27 -5.58
N VAL A 90 9.77 -11.97 -5.77
CA VAL A 90 10.81 -12.97 -6.09
C VAL A 90 11.13 -13.85 -4.88
N GLU A 91 11.03 -13.33 -3.65
CA GLU A 91 11.20 -14.14 -2.44
C GLU A 91 10.16 -15.25 -2.33
N GLY A 92 8.97 -15.08 -2.91
CA GLY A 92 7.99 -16.14 -3.05
C GLY A 92 8.51 -17.39 -3.77
N LEU A 93 9.51 -17.27 -4.67
CA LEU A 93 10.11 -18.41 -5.35
C LEU A 93 10.95 -19.29 -4.40
N LYS A 94 11.45 -18.74 -3.29
CA LYS A 94 12.17 -19.51 -2.27
C LYS A 94 11.29 -20.54 -1.56
N THR A 95 9.97 -20.35 -1.58
CA THR A 95 9.04 -21.36 -1.04
C THR A 95 8.98 -22.61 -1.90
N LEU A 96 9.34 -22.49 -3.19
CA LEU A 96 9.41 -23.63 -4.12
C LEU A 96 10.80 -24.29 -4.10
N ASN A 97 11.86 -23.50 -3.96
CA ASN A 97 13.24 -24.00 -3.89
C ASN A 97 14.11 -23.02 -3.10
N GLU A 98 14.58 -23.43 -1.94
CA GLU A 98 15.39 -22.60 -1.02
C GLU A 98 16.75 -22.17 -1.60
N ASN A 99 17.29 -22.91 -2.57
CA ASN A 99 18.61 -22.66 -3.17
C ASN A 99 18.58 -21.62 -4.29
N ILE A 100 17.44 -21.02 -4.61
CA ILE A 100 17.36 -20.00 -5.67
C ILE A 100 18.06 -18.72 -5.22
N ASN A 101 19.06 -18.30 -6.01
CA ASN A 101 19.66 -16.99 -5.83
C ASN A 101 18.70 -15.91 -6.40
N THR A 102 18.03 -15.19 -5.51
CA THR A 102 17.00 -14.20 -5.88
C THR A 102 17.57 -12.88 -6.40
N ILE A 103 18.79 -12.53 -6.02
CA ILE A 103 19.41 -11.23 -6.36
C ILE A 103 19.48 -10.98 -7.87
N PRO A 104 20.06 -11.90 -8.68
CA PRO A 104 20.15 -11.66 -10.13
C PRO A 104 18.78 -11.60 -10.81
N ILE A 105 17.79 -12.33 -10.29
CA ILE A 105 16.42 -12.31 -10.80
C ILE A 105 15.78 -10.94 -10.53
N ILE A 106 15.94 -10.40 -9.32
CA ILE A 106 15.46 -9.07 -8.95
C ILE A 106 16.07 -8.00 -9.85
N ILE A 107 17.41 -8.03 -10.02
CA ILE A 107 18.12 -7.07 -10.87
C ILE A 107 17.64 -7.17 -12.32
N ALA A 108 17.46 -8.37 -12.85
CA ALA A 108 16.97 -8.59 -14.21
C ALA A 108 15.55 -8.02 -14.39
N ILE A 109 14.63 -8.30 -13.47
CA ILE A 109 13.25 -7.79 -13.53
C ILE A 109 13.22 -6.26 -13.46
N ILE A 110 13.94 -5.65 -12.52
CA ILE A 110 14.00 -4.20 -12.38
C ILE A 110 14.60 -3.57 -13.64
N SER A 111 15.68 -4.15 -14.20
CA SER A 111 16.29 -3.66 -15.44
C SER A 111 15.33 -3.70 -16.62
N VAL A 112 14.57 -4.79 -16.76
CA VAL A 112 13.55 -4.94 -17.80
C VAL A 112 12.45 -3.90 -17.64
N ILE A 113 11.98 -3.65 -16.42
CA ILE A 113 10.96 -2.63 -16.15
C ILE A 113 11.45 -1.25 -16.57
N PHE A 114 12.69 -0.86 -16.21
CA PHE A 114 13.28 0.41 -16.62
C PHE A 114 13.46 0.52 -18.12
N LEU A 115 13.90 -0.55 -18.80
CA LEU A 115 14.03 -0.57 -20.25
C LEU A 115 12.68 -0.38 -20.96
N ILE A 116 11.62 -1.01 -20.44
CA ILE A 116 10.27 -0.85 -21.00
C ILE A 116 9.76 0.58 -20.81
N GLN A 117 10.09 1.24 -19.70
CA GLN A 117 9.71 2.64 -19.47
C GLN A 117 10.28 3.62 -20.51
N ILE A 118 11.40 3.31 -21.16
CA ILE A 118 11.98 4.11 -22.26
C ILE A 118 11.02 4.16 -23.46
N MET A 119 10.16 3.15 -23.63
CA MET A 119 9.16 3.10 -24.72
C MET A 119 7.97 4.05 -24.51
N GLY A 120 7.92 4.75 -23.38
CA GLY A 120 6.89 5.70 -22.99
C GLY A 120 5.92 5.13 -21.96
N THR A 121 5.72 5.89 -20.88
CA THR A 121 4.87 5.51 -19.73
C THR A 121 3.40 5.31 -20.13
N GLN A 122 2.90 6.03 -21.13
CA GLN A 122 1.52 5.93 -21.58
C GLN A 122 1.15 4.55 -22.12
N ARG A 123 2.01 3.93 -22.95
CA ARG A 123 1.76 2.59 -23.50
C ARG A 123 1.80 1.50 -22.43
N VAL A 124 2.74 1.64 -21.52
CA VAL A 124 2.90 0.72 -20.39
C VAL A 124 1.70 0.84 -19.43
N GLY A 125 1.25 2.07 -19.17
CA GLY A 125 0.11 2.36 -18.30
C GLY A 125 -1.19 1.71 -18.76
N VAL A 126 -1.47 1.70 -20.07
CA VAL A 126 -2.67 1.05 -20.64
C VAL A 126 -2.70 -0.46 -20.34
N SER A 127 -1.54 -1.11 -20.25
CA SER A 127 -1.46 -2.56 -19.94
C SER A 127 -1.72 -2.86 -18.48
N TYR A 128 -1.46 -1.92 -17.57
CA TYR A 128 -1.64 -2.13 -16.13
C TYR A 128 -3.12 -2.24 -15.73
N GLY A 129 -4.00 -1.49 -16.37
CA GLY A 129 -5.43 -1.50 -16.06
C GLY A 129 -6.04 -2.91 -16.13
N PRO A 130 -6.01 -3.58 -17.30
CA PRO A 130 -6.53 -4.94 -17.44
C PRO A 130 -5.83 -5.96 -16.52
N MET A 131 -4.51 -5.84 -16.34
CA MET A 131 -3.74 -6.74 -15.48
C MET A 131 -4.16 -6.63 -14.01
N MET A 132 -4.34 -5.41 -13.52
CA MET A 132 -4.82 -5.16 -12.16
C MET A 132 -6.26 -5.61 -11.97
N LEU A 133 -7.11 -5.47 -12.99
CA LEU A 133 -8.49 -5.92 -12.95
C LEU A 133 -8.58 -7.45 -12.81
N ILE A 134 -7.76 -8.17 -13.56
CA ILE A 134 -7.64 -9.64 -13.44
C ILE A 134 -7.14 -10.01 -12.04
N TRP A 135 -6.10 -9.33 -11.54
CA TRP A 135 -5.53 -9.57 -10.22
C TRP A 135 -6.55 -9.37 -9.10
N PHE A 136 -7.21 -8.22 -9.07
CA PHE A 136 -8.25 -7.94 -8.08
C PHE A 136 -9.47 -8.85 -8.24
N GLY A 137 -9.84 -9.21 -9.47
CA GLY A 137 -10.89 -10.18 -9.73
C GLY A 137 -10.56 -11.56 -9.13
N MET A 138 -9.33 -12.03 -9.32
CA MET A 138 -8.85 -13.28 -8.73
C MET A 138 -8.88 -13.21 -7.19
N LEU A 139 -8.38 -12.14 -6.61
CA LEU A 139 -8.40 -11.96 -5.15
C LEU A 139 -9.83 -11.89 -4.60
N ALA A 140 -10.75 -11.22 -5.30
CA ALA A 140 -12.15 -11.14 -4.91
C ALA A 140 -12.82 -12.52 -4.93
N VAL A 141 -12.59 -13.32 -5.97
CA VAL A 141 -13.14 -14.68 -6.05
C VAL A 141 -12.58 -15.56 -4.94
N LEU A 142 -11.26 -15.63 -4.79
CA LEU A 142 -10.63 -16.44 -3.76
C LEU A 142 -11.01 -15.99 -2.35
N GLY A 143 -11.04 -14.68 -2.12
CA GLY A 143 -11.46 -14.12 -0.83
C GLY A 143 -12.91 -14.43 -0.49
N THR A 144 -13.81 -14.34 -1.48
CA THR A 144 -15.23 -14.63 -1.29
C THR A 144 -15.45 -16.12 -0.99
N LEU A 145 -14.75 -17.02 -1.70
CA LEU A 145 -14.82 -18.45 -1.43
C LEU A 145 -14.39 -18.79 0.01
N GLN A 146 -13.29 -18.18 0.48
CA GLN A 146 -12.82 -18.38 1.85
C GLN A 146 -13.78 -17.76 2.89
N LEU A 147 -14.40 -16.64 2.55
CA LEU A 147 -15.37 -15.97 3.42
C LEU A 147 -16.63 -16.81 3.63
N ILE A 148 -17.10 -17.47 2.57
CA ILE A 148 -18.27 -18.39 2.61
C ILE A 148 -17.96 -19.59 3.52
N GLN A 149 -16.72 -20.12 3.44
CA GLN A 149 -16.32 -21.25 4.27
C GLN A 149 -16.13 -20.87 5.74
N ASN A 150 -15.65 -19.65 6.02
CA ASN A 150 -15.32 -19.18 7.36
C ASN A 150 -15.92 -17.76 7.63
N PRO A 151 -17.24 -17.63 7.80
CA PRO A 151 -17.90 -16.33 7.96
C PRO A 151 -17.51 -15.61 9.25
N ILE A 152 -16.90 -16.30 10.20
CA ILE A 152 -16.37 -15.74 11.46
C ILE A 152 -15.35 -14.62 11.21
N ILE A 153 -14.62 -14.66 10.09
CA ILE A 153 -13.64 -13.64 9.70
C ILE A 153 -14.29 -12.26 9.54
N LEU A 154 -15.58 -12.18 9.22
CA LEU A 154 -16.34 -10.92 9.15
C LEU A 154 -16.33 -10.12 10.47
N LYS A 155 -16.06 -10.77 11.60
CA LYS A 155 -15.87 -10.08 12.88
C LYS A 155 -14.72 -9.05 12.81
N ALA A 156 -13.74 -9.24 11.92
CA ALA A 156 -12.66 -8.28 11.70
C ALA A 156 -13.11 -6.91 11.16
N ILE A 157 -14.32 -6.79 10.62
CA ILE A 157 -14.90 -5.50 10.20
C ILE A 157 -15.18 -4.62 11.42
N ASN A 158 -15.42 -5.22 12.59
CA ASN A 158 -15.67 -4.45 13.82
C ASN A 158 -14.38 -3.77 14.31
N PRO A 159 -14.32 -2.41 14.40
CA PRO A 159 -13.15 -1.66 14.83
C PRO A 159 -12.69 -1.99 16.26
N TYR A 160 -13.57 -2.58 17.06
CA TYR A 160 -13.24 -3.05 18.41
C TYR A 160 -12.02 -3.98 18.43
N TYR A 161 -11.91 -4.89 17.44
CA TYR A 161 -10.78 -5.81 17.36
C TYR A 161 -9.47 -5.09 17.01
N ALA A 162 -9.50 -4.04 16.19
CA ALA A 162 -8.34 -3.21 15.93
C ALA A 162 -7.86 -2.50 17.20
N ILE A 163 -8.77 -1.84 17.92
CA ILE A 163 -8.44 -1.11 19.15
C ILE A 163 -7.91 -2.08 20.21
N LYS A 164 -8.59 -3.20 20.42
CA LYS A 164 -8.18 -4.22 21.38
C LYS A 164 -6.80 -4.78 21.06
N PHE A 165 -6.52 -5.04 19.78
CA PHE A 165 -5.22 -5.51 19.32
C PHE A 165 -4.10 -4.49 19.61
N LEU A 166 -4.32 -3.21 19.28
CA LEU A 166 -3.33 -2.16 19.49
C LEU A 166 -3.03 -1.90 20.98
N THR A 167 -4.05 -2.06 21.85
CA THR A 167 -3.89 -1.81 23.29
C THR A 167 -3.33 -3.00 24.06
N GLN A 168 -3.65 -4.22 23.66
CA GLN A 168 -3.27 -5.43 24.38
C GLN A 168 -2.00 -6.09 23.84
N TYR A 169 -1.63 -5.81 22.59
CA TYR A 169 -0.46 -6.45 21.99
C TYR A 169 0.82 -5.67 22.29
N PRO A 170 1.87 -6.32 22.82
CA PRO A 170 3.16 -5.69 23.05
C PRO A 170 3.69 -5.13 21.72
N LYS A 171 4.03 -3.85 21.70
CA LYS A 171 4.45 -3.14 20.47
C LYS A 171 3.35 -2.95 19.42
N GLY A 172 2.07 -3.01 19.78
CA GLY A 172 0.95 -2.80 18.86
C GLY A 172 1.07 -1.51 18.05
N PHE A 173 1.59 -0.43 18.66
CA PHE A 173 1.85 0.82 17.96
C PHE A 173 2.87 0.68 16.81
N TRP A 174 3.94 -0.09 17.00
CA TRP A 174 4.94 -0.31 15.93
C TRP A 174 4.39 -1.16 14.78
N LEU A 175 3.39 -2.02 15.08
CA LEU A 175 2.71 -2.80 14.05
C LEU A 175 1.86 -1.95 13.11
N LEU A 176 1.42 -0.76 13.55
CA LEU A 176 0.77 0.20 12.65
C LEU A 176 1.66 0.60 11.48
N GLY A 177 2.97 0.67 11.65
CA GLY A 177 3.89 0.90 10.54
C GLY A 177 3.80 -0.20 9.46
N ALA A 178 3.76 -1.48 9.88
CA ALA A 178 3.59 -2.60 8.96
C ALA A 178 2.20 -2.62 8.30
N VAL A 179 1.16 -2.25 9.05
CA VAL A 179 -0.21 -2.11 8.53
C VAL A 179 -0.29 -0.95 7.52
N PHE A 180 0.41 0.16 7.79
CA PHE A 180 0.46 1.32 6.91
C PHE A 180 1.07 0.97 5.54
N LEU A 181 2.04 0.07 5.49
CA LEU A 181 2.61 -0.44 4.24
C LEU A 181 1.56 -1.11 3.32
N CYS A 182 0.43 -1.57 3.87
CA CYS A 182 -0.67 -2.12 3.06
C CYS A 182 -1.43 -1.06 2.26
N SER A 183 -1.27 0.23 2.59
CA SER A 183 -1.91 1.37 1.92
C SER A 183 -0.95 2.18 1.04
N THR A 184 0.30 1.75 0.88
CA THR A 184 1.27 2.40 0.00
C THR A 184 0.78 2.38 -1.45
N GLY A 185 1.05 3.45 -2.18
CA GLY A 185 0.58 3.67 -3.55
C GLY A 185 -0.71 4.47 -3.67
N ALA A 186 -1.45 4.69 -2.58
CA ALA A 186 -2.67 5.52 -2.59
C ALA A 186 -2.39 7.00 -2.93
N GLU A 187 -1.18 7.47 -2.65
CA GLU A 187 -0.68 8.79 -3.04
C GLU A 187 -0.56 8.96 -4.55
N GLY A 188 -0.23 7.89 -5.29
CA GLY A 188 -0.21 7.88 -6.74
C GLY A 188 -1.60 8.15 -7.33
N LEU A 189 -2.65 7.61 -6.71
CA LEU A 189 -4.03 7.87 -7.12
C LEU A 189 -4.36 9.37 -7.10
N TYR A 190 -3.90 10.09 -6.07
CA TYR A 190 -4.12 11.54 -5.99
C TYR A 190 -3.30 12.31 -7.03
N SER A 191 -2.08 11.87 -7.33
CA SER A 191 -1.26 12.49 -8.35
C SER A 191 -1.89 12.41 -9.74
N ASP A 192 -2.56 11.28 -10.04
CA ASP A 192 -3.10 11.00 -11.39
C ASP A 192 -4.54 11.48 -11.59
N LEU A 193 -5.34 11.52 -10.53
CA LEU A 193 -6.78 11.81 -10.59
C LEU A 193 -7.19 13.13 -9.93
N GLY A 194 -6.28 13.79 -9.25
CA GLY A 194 -6.52 15.05 -8.53
C GLY A 194 -6.52 16.30 -9.41
#